data_d5966895e2c43027621bef9b57c9a439
#
_entry.id   d5966895e2c43027621bef9b57c9a439
#
_cell.length_a   1.000
_cell.length_b   1.000
_cell.length_c   1.000
_cell.angle_alpha   90.00
_cell.angle_beta   90.00
_cell.angle_gamma   90.00
#
_symmetry.space_group_name_H-M   'P 1'
#
loop_
_entity.id
_entity.type
_entity.pdbx_description
1 polymer ?
#
loop_
_entity_poly.entity_id
_entity_poly.type
_entity_poly.pdbx_seq_one_letter_code
_entity_poly.pdbx_strand_id
1 'polypeptide(L)'
;MKKRVVGLFFALVLCLAMVPISAFAVEKTAIRTVDDLLQFAKAVDNGEYDGKKDAVVSLDANLDLTDIAWTPIGSVFAADGTLLHYFSGKFYGNGYTISNLDFSENYGKTEYPSFGFFSEVYDAEISGLTIQGKLDVSNSGYVYFGTVAGVAAGSKITDCVSDVSFTDTNIYINGTAALCGYAINSTIEHCQNKGNFTITKDTTRFWMGGIVGLAENSTVQYCANTGDITSWTPHAGGIVGQLYQASKIINCYSSGKMVPLGTGNTNTGGIAGTVGAGTEIRHCYFAGEMNLSQYTATTPYKRLGGIAGEVSSDTPAFENNYFVGTENVPACFKYQNAGTEKTLEYMKTEDFFKEITADGGKYRFNSNGTPLLLEHKYPTVEETPRYYYNSTTTVKDEGKTGSPKTIDAGVGMYAVSAALSLTGMVYVSKKKS
;
A
#
# COMPACT_ATOMS: atom_id res chain seq x y z
N MET A 1 -66.48 -25.21 5.55
CA MET A 1 -65.14 -25.51 5.07
C MET A 1 -64.25 -24.28 4.80
N LYS A 2 -64.73 -23.14 4.31
CA LYS A 2 -63.97 -21.94 3.98
C LYS A 2 -63.27 -21.23 5.18
N LYS A 3 -63.81 -21.31 6.40
CA LYS A 3 -63.20 -20.65 7.59
C LYS A 3 -62.04 -21.41 8.19
N ARG A 4 -61.89 -22.71 7.96
CA ARG A 4 -60.71 -23.50 8.46
C ARG A 4 -59.47 -23.36 7.56
N VAL A 5 -59.64 -23.08 6.28
CA VAL A 5 -58.52 -22.91 5.34
C VAL A 5 -57.85 -21.55 5.55
N VAL A 6 -58.59 -20.50 5.91
CA VAL A 6 -58.02 -19.17 6.20
C VAL A 6 -57.18 -19.19 7.49
N GLY A 7 -57.61 -19.93 8.51
CA GLY A 7 -56.87 -20.08 9.75
C GLY A 7 -55.52 -20.81 9.56
N LEU A 8 -55.49 -21.84 8.69
CA LEU A 8 -54.24 -22.56 8.39
C LEU A 8 -53.23 -21.70 7.58
N PHE A 9 -53.74 -20.83 6.68
CA PHE A 9 -52.86 -19.94 5.90
C PHE A 9 -52.23 -18.86 6.79
N PHE A 10 -53.02 -18.30 7.75
CA PHE A 10 -52.49 -17.32 8.72
C PHE A 10 -51.46 -17.95 9.70
N ALA A 11 -51.67 -19.18 10.15
CA ALA A 11 -50.73 -19.88 11.00
C ALA A 11 -49.45 -20.21 10.26
N LEU A 12 -49.50 -20.58 8.97
CA LEU A 12 -48.34 -20.85 8.15
C LEU A 12 -47.51 -19.57 7.85
N VAL A 13 -48.16 -18.43 7.62
CA VAL A 13 -47.50 -17.14 7.43
C VAL A 13 -46.87 -16.63 8.73
N LEU A 14 -47.51 -16.86 9.89
CA LEU A 14 -46.91 -16.50 11.18
C LEU A 14 -45.73 -17.41 11.56
N CYS A 15 -45.74 -18.69 11.19
CA CYS A 15 -44.61 -19.58 11.39
C CYS A 15 -43.40 -19.24 10.48
N LEU A 16 -43.66 -18.73 9.27
CA LEU A 16 -42.57 -18.22 8.39
C LEU A 16 -42.00 -16.89 8.87
N ALA A 17 -42.78 -16.09 9.61
CA ALA A 17 -42.29 -14.83 10.20
C ALA A 17 -41.51 -15.03 11.51
N MET A 18 -41.51 -16.25 12.07
CA MET A 18 -40.71 -16.62 13.26
C MET A 18 -39.49 -17.47 12.92
N VAL A 19 -39.07 -17.52 11.67
CA VAL A 19 -37.69 -17.92 11.38
C VAL A 19 -36.82 -16.83 12.01
N PRO A 20 -36.04 -17.13 13.09
CA PRO A 20 -35.11 -16.13 13.57
C PRO A 20 -34.25 -15.78 12.36
N ILE A 21 -34.23 -14.53 11.98
CA ILE A 21 -33.12 -14.00 11.19
C ILE A 21 -31.97 -14.23 12.15
N SER A 22 -31.36 -15.41 12.05
CA SER A 22 -30.06 -15.63 12.63
C SER A 22 -29.25 -14.49 12.02
N ALA A 23 -28.96 -13.46 12.82
CA ALA A 23 -27.92 -12.53 12.48
C ALA A 23 -26.76 -13.44 12.07
N PHE A 24 -26.43 -13.44 10.79
CA PHE A 24 -25.29 -14.20 10.30
C PHE A 24 -24.12 -13.67 11.13
N ALA A 25 -23.72 -14.44 12.14
CA ALA A 25 -22.54 -14.12 12.91
C ALA A 25 -21.43 -14.01 11.85
N VAL A 26 -20.82 -12.85 11.75
CA VAL A 26 -19.66 -12.66 10.89
C VAL A 26 -18.68 -13.77 11.24
N GLU A 27 -18.39 -14.63 10.29
CA GLU A 27 -17.51 -15.76 10.50
C GLU A 27 -16.14 -15.21 10.88
N LYS A 28 -15.71 -15.45 12.11
CA LYS A 28 -14.45 -14.96 12.64
C LYS A 28 -13.43 -16.11 12.61
N THR A 29 -12.37 -15.94 11.82
CA THR A 29 -11.22 -16.83 11.79
C THR A 29 -10.11 -16.27 12.67
N ALA A 30 -9.69 -17.02 13.70
CA ALA A 30 -8.59 -16.63 14.59
C ALA A 30 -7.34 -17.45 14.25
N ILE A 31 -6.23 -16.75 14.01
CA ILE A 31 -4.93 -17.32 13.66
C ILE A 31 -4.03 -17.24 14.91
N ARG A 32 -3.69 -18.36 15.50
CA ARG A 32 -2.84 -18.48 16.70
C ARG A 32 -1.57 -19.27 16.46
N THR A 33 -1.54 -20.06 15.40
CA THR A 33 -0.44 -20.93 15.03
C THR A 33 -0.10 -20.79 13.56
N VAL A 34 1.07 -21.26 13.14
CA VAL A 34 1.46 -21.33 11.74
C VAL A 34 0.49 -22.21 10.94
N ASP A 35 0.02 -23.31 11.54
CA ASP A 35 -0.96 -24.17 10.90
C ASP A 35 -2.29 -23.46 10.63
N ASP A 36 -2.80 -22.64 11.57
CA ASP A 36 -3.99 -21.83 11.35
C ASP A 36 -3.77 -20.85 10.17
N LEU A 37 -2.58 -20.24 10.09
CA LEU A 37 -2.23 -19.34 9.02
C LEU A 37 -2.20 -20.06 7.66
N LEU A 38 -1.61 -21.25 7.60
CA LEU A 38 -1.55 -22.04 6.35
C LEU A 38 -2.94 -22.53 5.93
N GLN A 39 -3.81 -22.88 6.89
CA GLN A 39 -5.22 -23.21 6.60
C GLN A 39 -5.98 -22.01 6.07
N PHE A 40 -5.79 -20.83 6.66
CA PHE A 40 -6.38 -19.58 6.15
C PHE A 40 -5.89 -19.27 4.73
N ALA A 41 -4.57 -19.36 4.47
CA ALA A 41 -4.01 -19.16 3.13
C ALA A 41 -4.68 -20.09 2.11
N LYS A 42 -4.77 -21.38 2.43
CA LYS A 42 -5.43 -22.37 1.59
C LYS A 42 -6.92 -22.07 1.35
N ALA A 43 -7.64 -21.57 2.36
CA ALA A 43 -9.04 -21.19 2.21
C ALA A 43 -9.20 -20.00 1.24
N VAL A 44 -8.31 -19.00 1.29
CA VAL A 44 -8.28 -17.92 0.31
C VAL A 44 -7.98 -18.45 -1.08
N ASP A 45 -6.98 -19.32 -1.23
CA ASP A 45 -6.59 -19.91 -2.52
C ASP A 45 -7.67 -20.84 -3.11
N ASN A 46 -8.60 -21.31 -2.30
CA ASN A 46 -9.81 -22.04 -2.74
C ASN A 46 -11.00 -21.12 -3.06
N GLY A 47 -10.86 -19.80 -2.94
CA GLY A 47 -11.90 -18.82 -3.22
C GLY A 47 -12.92 -18.61 -2.10
N GLU A 48 -12.64 -19.14 -0.89
CA GLU A 48 -13.59 -19.01 0.23
C GLU A 48 -13.76 -17.56 0.72
N TYR A 49 -12.84 -16.67 0.34
CA TYR A 49 -12.84 -15.25 0.71
C TYR A 49 -13.14 -14.31 -0.44
N ASP A 50 -13.39 -14.82 -1.65
CA ASP A 50 -13.70 -13.99 -2.81
C ASP A 50 -14.96 -13.16 -2.58
N GLY A 51 -14.83 -11.83 -2.62
CA GLY A 51 -15.93 -10.88 -2.42
C GLY A 51 -16.54 -10.84 -1.02
N LYS A 52 -15.99 -11.57 -0.04
CA LYS A 52 -16.51 -11.61 1.34
C LYS A 52 -15.99 -10.46 2.20
N LYS A 53 -16.41 -9.24 1.91
CA LYS A 53 -15.96 -8.00 2.59
C LYS A 53 -16.21 -7.98 4.11
N ASP A 54 -17.17 -8.75 4.60
CA ASP A 54 -17.52 -8.80 6.02
C ASP A 54 -16.84 -9.94 6.77
N ALA A 55 -16.12 -10.84 6.08
CA ALA A 55 -15.33 -11.88 6.74
C ALA A 55 -14.24 -11.24 7.61
N VAL A 56 -14.10 -11.72 8.84
CA VAL A 56 -13.12 -11.21 9.80
C VAL A 56 -12.07 -12.28 10.10
N VAL A 57 -10.82 -11.92 9.88
CA VAL A 57 -9.66 -12.73 10.22
C VAL A 57 -8.80 -11.97 11.22
N SER A 58 -8.38 -12.62 12.29
CA SER A 58 -7.53 -11.99 13.29
C SER A 58 -6.27 -12.80 13.55
N LEU A 59 -5.14 -12.12 13.62
CA LEU A 59 -3.92 -12.65 14.18
C LEU A 59 -4.02 -12.48 15.70
N ASP A 60 -3.95 -13.58 16.44
CA ASP A 60 -4.12 -13.62 17.89
C ASP A 60 -2.83 -14.06 18.60
N ALA A 61 -1.72 -14.20 17.87
CA ALA A 61 -0.37 -14.51 18.39
C ALA A 61 0.71 -14.03 17.43
N ASN A 62 1.94 -13.85 17.94
CA ASN A 62 3.10 -13.72 17.07
C ASN A 62 3.39 -15.05 16.39
N LEU A 63 3.75 -15.02 15.12
CA LEU A 63 4.09 -16.22 14.35
C LEU A 63 5.52 -16.11 13.82
N ASP A 64 6.23 -17.21 13.93
CA ASP A 64 7.56 -17.39 13.36
C ASP A 64 7.47 -18.35 12.16
N LEU A 65 7.83 -17.88 10.97
CA LEU A 65 7.78 -18.63 9.73
C LEU A 65 9.15 -19.21 9.35
N THR A 66 10.06 -19.39 10.31
CA THR A 66 11.35 -20.05 10.06
C THR A 66 11.11 -21.41 9.37
N ASP A 67 11.87 -21.69 8.32
CA ASP A 67 11.79 -22.89 7.48
C ASP A 67 10.48 -23.05 6.68
N ILE A 68 9.65 -22.03 6.62
CA ILE A 68 8.45 -22.02 5.77
C ILE A 68 8.74 -21.23 4.48
N ALA A 69 8.82 -21.93 3.35
CA ALA A 69 8.84 -21.28 2.03
C ALA A 69 7.45 -20.67 1.76
N TRP A 70 7.35 -19.36 1.95
CA TRP A 70 6.06 -18.66 1.87
C TRP A 70 5.55 -18.55 0.44
N THR A 71 4.31 -18.97 0.24
CA THR A 71 3.52 -18.64 -0.96
C THR A 71 2.55 -17.51 -0.60
N PRO A 72 2.52 -16.39 -1.33
CA PRO A 72 1.62 -15.29 -1.03
C PRO A 72 0.16 -15.74 -1.00
N ILE A 73 -0.60 -15.29 -0.01
CA ILE A 73 -2.03 -15.59 0.11
C ILE A 73 -2.78 -14.97 -1.06
N GLY A 74 -3.69 -15.72 -1.70
CA GLY A 74 -4.45 -15.26 -2.87
C GLY A 74 -3.57 -15.14 -4.12
N SER A 75 -2.73 -16.13 -4.37
CA SER A 75 -1.81 -16.16 -5.51
C SER A 75 -2.22 -17.17 -6.59
N VAL A 76 -3.50 -17.46 -6.72
CA VAL A 76 -4.00 -18.42 -7.71
C VAL A 76 -4.38 -17.70 -8.99
N PHE A 77 -3.61 -17.96 -10.05
CA PHE A 77 -3.78 -17.36 -11.37
C PHE A 77 -4.11 -18.42 -12.43
N ALA A 78 -4.95 -18.04 -13.39
CA ALA A 78 -5.16 -18.83 -14.59
C ALA A 78 -3.94 -18.79 -15.52
N ALA A 79 -3.89 -19.67 -16.50
CA ALA A 79 -2.79 -19.74 -17.45
C ALA A 79 -2.60 -18.47 -18.31
N ASP A 80 -3.61 -17.63 -18.42
CA ASP A 80 -3.55 -16.34 -19.10
C ASP A 80 -3.13 -15.17 -18.17
N GLY A 81 -2.81 -15.47 -16.90
CA GLY A 81 -2.43 -14.50 -15.88
C GLY A 81 -3.61 -13.83 -15.18
N THR A 82 -4.85 -14.27 -15.43
CA THR A 82 -6.02 -13.77 -14.69
C THR A 82 -6.01 -14.28 -13.26
N LEU A 83 -6.11 -13.39 -12.27
CA LEU A 83 -6.26 -13.77 -10.87
C LEU A 83 -7.60 -14.48 -10.67
N LEU A 84 -7.58 -15.65 -10.07
CA LEU A 84 -8.78 -16.45 -9.81
C LEU A 84 -9.33 -16.25 -8.41
N HIS A 85 -8.45 -16.20 -7.42
CA HIS A 85 -8.83 -16.11 -6.02
C HIS A 85 -8.02 -15.06 -5.27
N TYR A 86 -8.67 -14.34 -4.36
CA TYR A 86 -8.11 -13.21 -3.64
C TYR A 86 -8.77 -13.00 -2.26
N PHE A 87 -8.12 -12.22 -1.42
CA PHE A 87 -8.71 -11.84 -0.14
C PHE A 87 -9.49 -10.54 -0.26
N SER A 88 -10.76 -10.53 0.20
CA SER A 88 -11.63 -9.34 0.25
C SER A 88 -12.12 -9.01 1.66
N GLY A 89 -11.68 -9.73 2.69
CA GLY A 89 -12.17 -9.55 4.07
C GLY A 89 -11.45 -8.48 4.85
N LYS A 90 -11.63 -8.53 6.16
CA LYS A 90 -10.94 -7.72 7.15
C LYS A 90 -9.90 -8.57 7.86
N PHE A 91 -8.64 -8.18 7.75
CA PHE A 91 -7.53 -8.85 8.44
C PHE A 91 -6.98 -7.93 9.53
N TYR A 92 -7.16 -8.33 10.79
CA TYR A 92 -6.66 -7.62 11.95
C TYR A 92 -5.41 -8.29 12.50
N GLY A 93 -4.27 -7.65 12.31
CA GLY A 93 -2.98 -8.10 12.88
C GLY A 93 -2.87 -7.89 14.37
N ASN A 94 -3.73 -7.03 14.97
CA ASN A 94 -3.82 -6.75 16.40
C ASN A 94 -2.49 -6.35 17.07
N GLY A 95 -1.53 -5.84 16.29
CA GLY A 95 -0.18 -5.51 16.75
C GLY A 95 0.76 -6.72 16.88
N TYR A 96 0.29 -7.91 16.51
CA TYR A 96 1.16 -9.10 16.46
C TYR A 96 2.09 -9.05 15.26
N THR A 97 3.16 -9.81 15.37
CA THR A 97 4.25 -9.88 14.40
C THR A 97 4.28 -11.22 13.68
N ILE A 98 4.47 -11.18 12.38
CA ILE A 98 4.88 -12.31 11.56
C ILE A 98 6.36 -12.10 11.23
N SER A 99 7.21 -13.02 11.71
CA SER A 99 8.65 -12.97 11.52
C SER A 99 9.14 -14.05 10.56
N ASN A 100 10.32 -13.81 9.98
CA ASN A 100 11.01 -14.74 9.07
C ASN A 100 10.18 -15.12 7.83
N LEU A 101 9.40 -14.14 7.29
CA LEU A 101 8.69 -14.34 6.05
C LEU A 101 9.71 -14.50 4.90
N ASP A 102 9.79 -15.69 4.32
CA ASP A 102 10.68 -16.02 3.21
C ASP A 102 9.91 -16.58 2.01
N PHE A 103 9.93 -15.87 0.92
CA PHE A 103 9.37 -16.31 -0.37
C PHE A 103 10.42 -16.32 -1.50
N SER A 104 11.70 -16.38 -1.16
CA SER A 104 12.81 -16.38 -2.12
C SER A 104 12.70 -17.50 -3.16
N GLU A 105 12.19 -18.67 -2.78
CA GLU A 105 11.97 -19.80 -3.70
C GLU A 105 10.91 -19.52 -4.76
N ASN A 106 9.92 -18.69 -4.46
CA ASN A 106 8.78 -18.42 -5.34
C ASN A 106 8.91 -17.07 -6.07
N TYR A 107 9.77 -16.18 -5.57
CA TYR A 107 9.92 -14.83 -6.10
C TYR A 107 10.35 -14.83 -7.58
N GLY A 108 9.64 -14.05 -8.37
CA GLY A 108 9.95 -13.87 -9.80
C GLY A 108 9.57 -15.03 -10.72
N LYS A 109 8.90 -16.07 -10.21
CA LYS A 109 8.28 -17.06 -11.08
C LYS A 109 7.15 -16.42 -11.88
N THR A 110 7.02 -16.80 -13.15
CA THR A 110 6.07 -16.19 -14.08
C THR A 110 4.61 -16.38 -13.67
N GLU A 111 4.33 -17.44 -12.94
CA GLU A 111 3.00 -17.73 -12.41
C GLU A 111 2.55 -16.82 -11.27
N TYR A 112 3.48 -16.05 -10.68
CA TYR A 112 3.17 -15.16 -9.55
C TYR A 112 3.56 -13.72 -9.89
N PRO A 113 2.65 -12.88 -10.42
CA PRO A 113 2.96 -11.50 -10.79
C PRO A 113 3.01 -10.53 -9.60
N SER A 114 2.59 -10.96 -8.42
CA SER A 114 2.56 -10.14 -7.20
C SER A 114 2.97 -10.92 -5.96
N PHE A 115 3.76 -10.27 -5.09
CA PHE A 115 4.39 -10.89 -3.93
C PHE A 115 4.24 -10.03 -2.67
N GLY A 116 4.01 -10.72 -1.57
CA GLY A 116 3.89 -10.17 -0.24
C GLY A 116 3.35 -11.21 0.74
N PHE A 117 2.91 -10.78 1.90
CA PHE A 117 2.11 -11.62 2.77
C PHE A 117 0.82 -12.02 2.03
N PHE A 118 0.14 -11.04 1.43
CA PHE A 118 -0.87 -11.27 0.40
C PHE A 118 -0.28 -11.02 -1.00
N SER A 119 -0.69 -11.82 -1.98
CA SER A 119 -0.40 -11.54 -3.39
C SER A 119 -1.16 -10.31 -3.84
N GLU A 120 -2.48 -10.42 -3.93
CA GLU A 120 -3.38 -9.34 -4.27
C GLU A 120 -4.59 -9.30 -3.32
N VAL A 121 -5.04 -8.10 -3.00
CA VAL A 121 -6.23 -7.88 -2.16
C VAL A 121 -7.19 -6.92 -2.85
N TYR A 122 -8.49 -7.23 -2.77
CA TYR A 122 -9.54 -6.45 -3.41
C TYR A 122 -10.63 -6.08 -2.41
N ASP A 123 -10.95 -4.79 -2.32
CA ASP A 123 -11.95 -4.26 -1.39
C ASP A 123 -11.74 -4.75 0.07
N ALA A 124 -10.49 -4.99 0.43
CA ALA A 124 -10.09 -5.53 1.72
C ALA A 124 -9.69 -4.43 2.71
N GLU A 125 -9.75 -4.77 4.01
CA GLU A 125 -9.22 -3.95 5.10
C GLU A 125 -8.15 -4.75 5.85
N ILE A 126 -6.91 -4.26 5.86
CA ILE A 126 -5.79 -4.88 6.57
C ILE A 126 -5.27 -3.90 7.61
N SER A 127 -5.17 -4.31 8.87
CA SER A 127 -4.73 -3.38 9.92
C SER A 127 -3.89 -4.03 11.00
N GLY A 128 -2.97 -3.23 11.59
CA GLY A 128 -2.21 -3.58 12.79
C GLY A 128 -1.27 -4.76 12.63
N LEU A 129 -0.76 -5.03 11.42
CA LEU A 129 0.14 -6.15 11.13
C LEU A 129 1.59 -5.67 11.12
N THR A 130 2.47 -6.35 11.85
CA THR A 130 3.92 -6.16 11.75
C THR A 130 4.54 -7.36 11.02
N ILE A 131 5.36 -7.08 10.00
CA ILE A 131 6.13 -8.11 9.27
C ILE A 131 7.61 -7.81 9.44
N GLN A 132 8.38 -8.81 9.87
CA GLN A 132 9.82 -8.71 10.10
C GLN A 132 10.57 -9.77 9.34
N GLY A 133 11.78 -9.44 8.88
CA GLY A 133 12.64 -10.41 8.23
C GLY A 133 13.70 -9.81 7.32
N LYS A 134 14.31 -10.68 6.55
CA LYS A 134 15.27 -10.33 5.53
C LYS A 134 14.99 -11.13 4.27
N LEU A 135 14.97 -10.45 3.15
CA LEU A 135 14.72 -11.06 1.85
C LEU A 135 15.81 -10.66 0.86
N ASP A 136 16.59 -11.63 0.44
CA ASP A 136 17.57 -11.49 -0.63
C ASP A 136 17.10 -12.27 -1.85
N VAL A 137 16.78 -11.59 -2.95
CA VAL A 137 16.25 -12.23 -4.16
C VAL A 137 17.19 -12.02 -5.35
N SER A 138 17.27 -13.03 -6.20
CA SER A 138 18.11 -13.02 -7.40
C SER A 138 17.39 -13.51 -8.65
N ASN A 139 16.11 -13.85 -8.55
CA ASN A 139 15.32 -14.38 -9.66
C ASN A 139 14.60 -13.26 -10.41
N SER A 140 14.50 -13.40 -11.73
CA SER A 140 13.91 -12.40 -12.61
C SER A 140 12.42 -12.65 -12.84
N GLY A 141 11.59 -11.63 -12.65
CA GLY A 141 10.19 -11.64 -13.01
C GLY A 141 9.62 -10.23 -12.96
N TYR A 142 8.58 -9.96 -13.77
CA TYR A 142 7.83 -8.71 -13.67
C TYR A 142 6.85 -8.82 -12.51
N VAL A 143 7.25 -8.37 -11.35
CA VAL A 143 6.46 -8.53 -10.13
C VAL A 143 6.16 -7.20 -9.45
N TYR A 144 5.01 -7.14 -8.77
CA TYR A 144 4.71 -6.15 -7.77
C TYR A 144 5.03 -6.73 -6.40
N PHE A 145 5.90 -6.06 -5.65
CA PHE A 145 6.32 -6.50 -4.33
C PHE A 145 5.96 -5.48 -3.25
N GLY A 146 5.30 -5.95 -2.20
CA GLY A 146 5.11 -5.23 -0.95
C GLY A 146 4.98 -6.23 0.19
N THR A 147 5.60 -5.97 1.35
CA THR A 147 5.61 -6.97 2.43
C THR A 147 4.21 -7.32 2.92
N VAL A 148 3.26 -6.39 2.88
CA VAL A 148 1.86 -6.64 3.22
C VAL A 148 1.10 -7.16 2.01
N ALA A 149 1.17 -6.46 0.87
CA ALA A 149 0.48 -6.88 -0.34
C ALA A 149 1.27 -6.48 -1.60
N GLY A 150 1.37 -7.40 -2.56
CA GLY A 150 1.91 -7.07 -3.89
C GLY A 150 1.04 -6.04 -4.59
N VAL A 151 -0.27 -6.27 -4.62
CA VAL A 151 -1.29 -5.33 -5.16
C VAL A 151 -2.42 -5.13 -4.16
N ALA A 152 -2.85 -3.89 -3.99
CA ALA A 152 -4.06 -3.53 -3.25
C ALA A 152 -4.99 -2.72 -4.16
N ALA A 153 -6.20 -3.25 -4.42
CA ALA A 153 -7.21 -2.61 -5.24
C ALA A 153 -8.50 -2.35 -4.44
N GLY A 154 -8.98 -1.10 -4.44
CA GLY A 154 -10.17 -0.70 -3.67
C GLY A 154 -10.04 -0.93 -2.16
N SER A 155 -8.82 -1.08 -1.67
CA SER A 155 -8.51 -1.63 -0.34
C SER A 155 -7.97 -0.57 0.61
N LYS A 156 -7.97 -0.91 1.92
CA LYS A 156 -7.39 -0.08 2.97
C LYS A 156 -6.34 -0.87 3.74
N ILE A 157 -5.11 -0.32 3.82
CA ILE A 157 -4.01 -0.86 4.64
C ILE A 157 -3.67 0.20 5.69
N THR A 158 -3.83 -0.13 6.97
CA THR A 158 -3.64 0.84 8.05
C THR A 158 -2.83 0.27 9.21
N ASP A 159 -2.04 1.11 9.89
CA ASP A 159 -1.26 0.75 11.08
C ASP A 159 -0.36 -0.48 10.91
N CYS A 160 0.10 -0.73 9.69
CA CYS A 160 1.00 -1.82 9.39
C CYS A 160 2.47 -1.36 9.44
N VAL A 161 3.33 -2.26 9.90
CA VAL A 161 4.77 -2.02 10.00
C VAL A 161 5.52 -3.06 9.17
N SER A 162 6.38 -2.59 8.28
CA SER A 162 7.41 -3.41 7.63
C SER A 162 8.76 -3.17 8.29
N ASP A 163 9.35 -4.23 8.83
CA ASP A 163 10.72 -4.26 9.32
C ASP A 163 11.48 -5.36 8.55
N VAL A 164 11.35 -5.31 7.22
CA VAL A 164 11.95 -6.27 6.30
C VAL A 164 13.04 -5.57 5.51
N SER A 165 14.26 -6.08 5.59
CA SER A 165 15.34 -5.67 4.68
C SER A 165 15.22 -6.46 3.38
N PHE A 166 15.12 -5.73 2.27
CA PHE A 166 14.95 -6.29 0.93
C PHE A 166 16.16 -5.97 0.05
N THR A 167 16.73 -7.00 -0.58
CA THR A 167 17.79 -6.83 -1.58
C THR A 167 17.44 -7.59 -2.84
N ASP A 168 17.39 -6.88 -3.97
CA ASP A 168 17.23 -7.49 -5.29
C ASP A 168 18.47 -7.19 -6.16
N THR A 169 19.03 -8.26 -6.71
CA THR A 169 20.18 -8.20 -7.63
C THR A 169 19.76 -8.45 -9.09
N ASN A 170 18.47 -8.53 -9.37
CA ASN A 170 17.94 -8.87 -10.68
C ASN A 170 17.31 -7.68 -11.43
N ILE A 171 16.81 -7.93 -12.67
CA ILE A 171 16.60 -6.91 -13.70
C ILE A 171 15.12 -6.57 -13.95
N TYR A 172 14.14 -7.32 -13.43
CA TYR A 172 12.73 -7.19 -13.86
C TYR A 172 11.77 -7.11 -12.67
N ILE A 173 11.54 -5.92 -12.14
CA ILE A 173 10.53 -5.64 -11.13
C ILE A 173 9.57 -4.59 -11.70
N ASN A 174 8.27 -4.64 -11.44
CA ASN A 174 7.34 -3.56 -11.83
C ASN A 174 7.20 -2.50 -10.72
N GLY A 175 6.90 -2.92 -9.50
CA GLY A 175 6.78 -2.01 -8.36
C GLY A 175 7.22 -2.70 -7.08
N THR A 176 8.12 -2.05 -6.34
CA THR A 176 8.65 -2.58 -5.08
C THR A 176 8.49 -1.56 -3.99
N ALA A 177 7.97 -1.98 -2.86
CA ALA A 177 7.89 -1.13 -1.67
C ALA A 177 7.81 -1.93 -0.38
N ALA A 178 7.98 -1.24 0.73
CA ALA A 178 7.91 -1.89 2.02
C ALA A 178 6.50 -2.36 2.39
N LEU A 179 5.44 -1.67 1.99
CA LEU A 179 4.08 -2.05 2.36
C LEU A 179 3.30 -2.62 1.17
N CYS A 180 3.24 -1.90 0.06
CA CYS A 180 2.42 -2.28 -1.08
C CYS A 180 3.12 -1.96 -2.40
N GLY A 181 3.28 -2.96 -3.28
CA GLY A 181 3.91 -2.79 -4.59
C GLY A 181 3.10 -1.88 -5.52
N TYR A 182 1.79 -2.10 -5.59
CA TYR A 182 0.87 -1.29 -6.38
C TYR A 182 -0.46 -1.06 -5.64
N ALA A 183 -0.77 0.19 -5.37
CA ALA A 183 -2.03 0.63 -4.78
C ALA A 183 -2.92 1.27 -5.84
N ILE A 184 -4.12 0.73 -6.07
CA ILE A 184 -5.12 1.21 -7.03
C ILE A 184 -6.42 1.53 -6.29
N ASN A 185 -6.96 2.75 -6.43
CA ASN A 185 -8.20 3.17 -5.76
C ASN A 185 -8.18 2.86 -4.25
N SER A 186 -7.02 2.93 -3.61
CA SER A 186 -6.77 2.43 -2.27
C SER A 186 -6.29 3.51 -1.31
N THR A 187 -6.38 3.21 -0.01
CA THR A 187 -5.84 4.08 1.05
C THR A 187 -4.80 3.31 1.85
N ILE A 188 -3.59 3.88 1.94
CA ILE A 188 -2.51 3.37 2.77
C ILE A 188 -2.23 4.44 3.83
N GLU A 189 -2.49 4.13 5.09
CA GLU A 189 -2.39 5.14 6.14
C GLU A 189 -1.81 4.61 7.45
N HIS A 190 -1.18 5.49 8.24
CA HIS A 190 -0.56 5.16 9.52
C HIS A 190 0.45 4.00 9.47
N CYS A 191 1.07 3.79 8.29
CA CYS A 191 2.00 2.70 8.08
C CYS A 191 3.45 3.17 8.21
N GLN A 192 4.33 2.24 8.58
CA GLN A 192 5.74 2.53 8.77
C GLN A 192 6.64 1.50 8.07
N ASN A 193 7.67 1.99 7.38
CA ASN A 193 8.83 1.20 6.98
C ASN A 193 10.02 1.46 7.91
N LYS A 194 10.66 0.39 8.37
CA LYS A 194 11.91 0.39 9.14
C LYS A 194 13.05 -0.34 8.43
N GLY A 195 12.71 -1.22 7.50
CA GLY A 195 13.67 -2.03 6.77
C GLY A 195 14.32 -1.30 5.59
N ASN A 196 15.51 -1.71 5.22
CA ASN A 196 16.23 -1.14 4.09
C ASN A 196 15.85 -1.83 2.78
N PHE A 197 15.71 -1.07 1.73
CA PHE A 197 15.38 -1.56 0.40
C PHE A 197 16.51 -1.25 -0.59
N THR A 198 17.05 -2.30 -1.21
CA THR A 198 18.19 -2.18 -2.10
C THR A 198 17.96 -2.88 -3.44
N ILE A 199 18.07 -2.14 -4.54
CA ILE A 199 18.08 -2.67 -5.91
C ILE A 199 19.34 -2.20 -6.59
N THR A 200 20.24 -3.14 -6.91
CA THR A 200 21.63 -2.84 -7.34
C THR A 200 21.88 -2.96 -8.83
N LYS A 201 20.91 -3.44 -9.60
CA LYS A 201 21.05 -3.55 -11.07
C LYS A 201 20.20 -2.54 -11.82
N ASP A 202 20.70 -2.14 -12.99
CA ASP A 202 20.01 -1.27 -13.92
C ASP A 202 18.71 -1.95 -14.41
N THR A 203 17.60 -1.31 -14.06
CA THR A 203 16.27 -1.77 -14.37
C THR A 203 15.57 -0.69 -15.19
N THR A 204 15.08 -1.02 -16.37
CA THR A 204 14.58 -0.01 -17.30
C THR A 204 13.15 0.47 -17.05
N ARG A 205 12.42 -0.11 -16.08
CA ARG A 205 11.01 0.23 -15.83
C ARG A 205 10.60 -0.15 -14.43
N PHE A 206 10.75 0.74 -13.41
CA PHE A 206 10.33 0.30 -12.09
C PHE A 206 10.09 1.45 -11.14
N TRP A 207 9.17 1.18 -10.22
CA TRP A 207 8.79 2.08 -9.17
C TRP A 207 9.22 1.52 -7.82
N MET A 208 10.01 2.29 -7.09
CA MET A 208 10.47 1.91 -5.77
C MET A 208 10.05 2.94 -4.74
N GLY A 209 9.30 2.53 -3.73
CA GLY A 209 8.85 3.41 -2.66
C GLY A 209 9.14 2.87 -1.27
N GLY A 210 9.38 3.75 -0.32
CA GLY A 210 9.51 3.35 1.08
C GLY A 210 8.20 2.82 1.66
N ILE A 211 7.06 3.19 1.07
CA ILE A 211 5.71 2.75 1.49
C ILE A 211 4.98 2.11 0.31
N VAL A 212 4.88 2.78 -0.83
CA VAL A 212 4.17 2.28 -2.02
C VAL A 212 5.04 2.42 -3.26
N GLY A 213 5.12 1.37 -4.10
CA GLY A 213 5.85 1.42 -5.36
C GLY A 213 5.16 2.32 -6.38
N LEU A 214 3.94 1.97 -6.77
CA LEU A 214 3.07 2.77 -7.65
C LEU A 214 1.74 3.06 -6.93
N ALA A 215 1.35 4.31 -6.90
CA ALA A 215 0.04 4.74 -6.42
C ALA A 215 -0.79 5.30 -7.58
N GLU A 216 -1.94 4.71 -7.86
CA GLU A 216 -2.88 5.14 -8.87
C GLU A 216 -4.24 5.41 -8.24
N ASN A 217 -4.75 6.64 -8.41
CA ASN A 217 -6.01 7.09 -7.83
C ASN A 217 -6.14 6.75 -6.32
N SER A 218 -5.03 6.83 -5.61
CA SER A 218 -4.88 6.33 -4.24
C SER A 218 -4.37 7.42 -3.29
N THR A 219 -4.63 7.22 -1.99
CA THR A 219 -4.14 8.12 -0.95
C THR A 219 -3.14 7.41 -0.05
N VAL A 220 -1.94 7.99 0.10
CA VAL A 220 -0.92 7.58 1.06
C VAL A 220 -0.80 8.68 2.10
N GLN A 221 -1.18 8.39 3.35
CA GLN A 221 -1.21 9.43 4.37
C GLN A 221 -0.75 8.94 5.74
N TYR A 222 -0.19 9.85 6.54
CA TYR A 222 0.31 9.54 7.88
C TYR A 222 1.30 8.37 7.89
N CYS A 223 2.11 8.24 6.84
CA CYS A 223 3.07 7.16 6.70
C CYS A 223 4.50 7.66 6.92
N ALA A 224 5.35 6.79 7.44
CA ALA A 224 6.74 7.10 7.70
C ALA A 224 7.69 6.06 7.09
N ASN A 225 8.72 6.52 6.39
CA ASN A 225 9.85 5.69 6.01
C ASN A 225 11.10 6.10 6.81
N THR A 226 11.66 5.15 7.55
CA THR A 226 12.91 5.31 8.29
C THR A 226 14.03 4.43 7.75
N GLY A 227 13.71 3.50 6.85
CA GLY A 227 14.68 2.63 6.18
C GLY A 227 15.37 3.32 5.01
N ASP A 228 16.60 2.91 4.74
CA ASP A 228 17.37 3.40 3.61
C ASP A 228 16.87 2.82 2.29
N ILE A 229 16.92 3.62 1.23
CA ILE A 229 16.55 3.23 -0.13
C ILE A 229 17.75 3.40 -1.04
N THR A 230 18.30 2.28 -1.50
CA THR A 230 19.38 2.23 -2.50
C THR A 230 18.80 1.74 -3.82
N SER A 231 18.83 2.56 -4.85
CA SER A 231 18.05 2.29 -6.04
C SER A 231 18.77 2.62 -7.34
N TRP A 232 18.78 1.64 -8.22
CA TRP A 232 19.06 1.83 -9.65
C TRP A 232 17.79 2.02 -10.49
N THR A 233 16.64 2.17 -9.87
CA THR A 233 15.35 2.24 -10.56
C THR A 233 15.11 3.62 -11.18
N PRO A 234 14.35 3.71 -12.29
CA PRO A 234 13.98 4.99 -12.90
C PRO A 234 13.13 5.89 -12.01
N HIS A 235 12.38 5.32 -11.04
CA HIS A 235 11.47 6.07 -10.19
C HIS A 235 11.60 5.61 -8.74
N ALA A 236 12.34 6.35 -7.91
CA ALA A 236 12.53 6.03 -6.51
C ALA A 236 12.08 7.18 -5.60
N GLY A 237 11.23 6.88 -4.61
CA GLY A 237 10.74 7.84 -3.63
C GLY A 237 10.82 7.33 -2.21
N GLY A 238 11.11 8.22 -1.27
CA GLY A 238 11.16 7.87 0.14
C GLY A 238 9.81 7.38 0.68
N ILE A 239 8.71 7.78 0.05
CA ILE A 239 7.35 7.32 0.36
C ILE A 239 6.76 6.58 -0.84
N VAL A 240 6.69 7.20 -2.03
CA VAL A 240 6.07 6.60 -3.21
C VAL A 240 7.02 6.66 -4.40
N GLY A 241 7.21 5.54 -5.10
CA GLY A 241 8.02 5.50 -6.32
C GLY A 241 7.43 6.35 -7.44
N GLN A 242 6.17 6.10 -7.79
CA GLN A 242 5.42 6.94 -8.72
C GLN A 242 4.02 7.25 -8.20
N LEU A 243 3.68 8.52 -8.25
CA LEU A 243 2.35 9.04 -7.95
C LEU A 243 1.64 9.34 -9.28
N TYR A 244 0.50 8.69 -9.53
CA TYR A 244 -0.19 8.73 -10.80
C TYR A 244 -1.71 8.95 -10.62
N GLN A 245 -2.39 9.57 -11.59
CA GLN A 245 -3.83 9.89 -11.58
C GLN A 245 -4.31 10.35 -10.18
N ALA A 246 -4.92 11.41 -9.98
CA ALA A 246 -5.55 11.92 -8.75
C ALA A 246 -5.03 11.40 -7.37
N SER A 247 -3.83 10.77 -7.34
CA SER A 247 -3.25 10.21 -6.12
C SER A 247 -2.66 11.28 -5.23
N LYS A 248 -2.57 10.99 -3.92
CA LYS A 248 -2.14 11.96 -2.90
C LYS A 248 -1.15 11.37 -1.93
N ILE A 249 -0.17 12.20 -1.51
CA ILE A 249 0.68 11.95 -0.36
C ILE A 249 0.45 13.08 0.66
N ILE A 250 -0.01 12.73 1.86
CA ILE A 250 -0.41 13.72 2.85
C ILE A 250 0.16 13.38 4.23
N ASN A 251 0.77 14.35 4.92
CA ASN A 251 1.29 14.15 6.27
C ASN A 251 2.22 12.93 6.38
N CYS A 252 3.12 12.78 5.43
CA CYS A 252 4.10 11.69 5.42
C CYS A 252 5.51 12.23 5.60
N TYR A 253 6.41 11.40 6.14
CA TYR A 253 7.82 11.76 6.17
C TYR A 253 8.73 10.60 5.80
N SER A 254 9.90 10.95 5.26
CA SER A 254 11.01 10.02 5.07
C SER A 254 12.26 10.58 5.74
N SER A 255 12.90 9.75 6.57
CA SER A 255 14.17 10.06 7.24
C SER A 255 15.28 9.07 6.89
N GLY A 256 14.98 8.02 6.15
CA GLY A 256 15.97 7.10 5.61
C GLY A 256 16.83 7.77 4.53
N LYS A 257 18.02 7.21 4.31
CA LYS A 257 18.95 7.67 3.29
C LYS A 257 18.44 7.27 1.90
N MET A 258 18.49 8.19 0.95
CA MET A 258 18.23 7.93 -0.46
C MET A 258 19.57 7.83 -1.20
N VAL A 259 19.86 6.66 -1.79
CA VAL A 259 21.09 6.39 -2.52
C VAL A 259 20.77 6.06 -3.98
N PRO A 260 20.63 7.06 -4.86
CA PRO A 260 20.45 6.81 -6.28
C PRO A 260 21.72 6.21 -6.86
N LEU A 261 21.55 5.17 -7.67
CA LEU A 261 22.65 4.50 -8.37
C LEU A 261 22.57 4.81 -9.88
N GLY A 262 23.70 4.72 -10.59
CA GLY A 262 23.73 4.72 -12.05
C GLY A 262 24.05 6.05 -12.73
N THR A 263 23.87 6.05 -14.06
CA THR A 263 24.45 7.06 -14.97
C THR A 263 23.44 7.98 -15.62
N GLY A 264 22.15 7.91 -15.31
CA GLY A 264 21.18 8.66 -16.11
C GLY A 264 19.78 8.74 -15.53
N ASN A 265 18.76 8.42 -16.25
CA ASN A 265 17.33 8.64 -16.07
C ASN A 265 16.69 8.12 -14.77
N THR A 266 17.28 8.38 -13.62
CA THR A 266 16.69 8.03 -12.32
C THR A 266 15.96 9.24 -11.77
N ASN A 267 14.63 9.13 -11.59
CA ASN A 267 13.82 10.13 -10.92
C ASN A 267 13.81 9.78 -9.42
N THR A 268 14.68 10.37 -8.64
CA THR A 268 14.77 10.09 -7.21
C THR A 268 14.33 11.29 -6.41
N GLY A 269 13.37 11.10 -5.53
CA GLY A 269 12.87 12.13 -4.62
C GLY A 269 12.81 11.69 -3.17
N GLY A 270 13.00 12.62 -2.25
CA GLY A 270 12.93 12.34 -0.82
C GLY A 270 11.54 11.87 -0.38
N ILE A 271 10.50 12.25 -1.11
CA ILE A 271 9.10 11.83 -0.88
C ILE A 271 8.58 11.01 -2.06
N ALA A 272 8.65 11.52 -3.29
CA ALA A 272 8.15 10.82 -4.47
C ALA A 272 9.21 10.78 -5.59
N GLY A 273 9.32 9.65 -6.30
CA GLY A 273 10.22 9.55 -7.46
C GLY A 273 9.69 10.36 -8.64
N THR A 274 8.49 10.05 -9.11
CA THR A 274 7.81 10.76 -10.19
C THR A 274 6.38 11.13 -9.79
N VAL A 275 5.98 12.33 -10.17
CA VAL A 275 4.67 12.91 -9.84
C VAL A 275 3.92 13.21 -11.13
N GLY A 276 2.73 12.61 -11.29
CA GLY A 276 1.88 12.75 -12.47
C GLY A 276 0.84 13.87 -12.36
N ALA A 277 -0.01 13.97 -13.37
CA ALA A 277 -1.07 14.98 -13.43
C ALA A 277 -2.15 14.75 -12.38
N GLY A 278 -2.69 15.85 -11.84
CA GLY A 278 -3.82 15.82 -10.87
C GLY A 278 -3.47 15.25 -9.52
N THR A 279 -2.19 15.06 -9.23
CA THR A 279 -1.69 14.52 -7.96
C THR A 279 -1.41 15.62 -6.95
N GLU A 280 -1.28 15.25 -5.67
CA GLU A 280 -1.07 16.17 -4.57
C GLU A 280 -0.02 15.65 -3.59
N ILE A 281 0.94 16.49 -3.18
CA ILE A 281 1.87 16.24 -2.07
C ILE A 281 1.79 17.42 -1.11
N ARG A 282 1.35 17.18 0.12
CA ARG A 282 1.23 18.23 1.12
C ARG A 282 1.59 17.80 2.53
N HIS A 283 2.08 18.77 3.32
CA HIS A 283 2.51 18.59 4.70
C HIS A 283 3.47 17.40 4.85
N CYS A 284 4.37 17.23 3.89
CA CYS A 284 5.35 16.16 3.89
C CYS A 284 6.75 16.71 4.13
N TYR A 285 7.62 15.90 4.73
CA TYR A 285 9.02 16.31 4.83
C TYR A 285 10.00 15.15 4.62
N PHE A 286 11.15 15.50 4.04
CA PHE A 286 12.31 14.63 3.90
C PHE A 286 13.42 15.12 4.82
N ALA A 287 13.76 14.32 5.83
CA ALA A 287 14.83 14.60 6.80
C ALA A 287 16.04 13.66 6.64
N GLY A 288 16.04 12.83 5.59
CA GLY A 288 17.13 11.92 5.26
C GLY A 288 18.25 12.61 4.46
N GLU A 289 19.29 11.85 4.15
CA GLU A 289 20.39 12.25 3.28
C GLU A 289 20.13 11.78 1.85
N MET A 290 20.25 12.66 0.85
CA MET A 290 20.35 12.26 -0.55
C MET A 290 21.84 11.99 -0.86
N ASN A 291 22.28 10.74 -0.79
CA ASN A 291 23.67 10.35 -0.97
C ASN A 291 24.02 10.11 -2.44
N LEU A 292 24.75 11.03 -3.04
CA LEU A 292 25.11 11.00 -4.45
C LEU A 292 26.48 10.34 -4.73
N SER A 293 27.13 9.72 -3.75
CA SER A 293 28.48 9.16 -3.90
C SER A 293 28.58 8.07 -4.98
N GLN A 294 27.48 7.37 -5.29
CA GLN A 294 27.39 6.34 -6.31
C GLN A 294 26.64 6.79 -7.58
N TYR A 295 26.28 8.06 -7.65
CA TYR A 295 25.56 8.62 -8.78
C TYR A 295 26.54 9.25 -9.77
N THR A 296 26.75 8.61 -10.91
CA THR A 296 27.78 8.99 -11.89
C THR A 296 27.26 9.71 -13.13
N ALA A 297 25.99 10.18 -13.11
CA ALA A 297 25.41 10.90 -14.24
C ALA A 297 26.17 12.19 -14.56
N THR A 298 26.69 12.29 -15.77
CA THR A 298 27.49 13.41 -16.28
C THR A 298 26.69 14.43 -17.10
N THR A 299 25.37 14.21 -17.30
CA THR A 299 24.51 14.98 -18.19
C THR A 299 23.37 15.67 -17.47
N PRO A 300 22.67 16.64 -18.09
CA PRO A 300 21.62 17.46 -17.47
C PRO A 300 20.34 16.68 -17.04
N TYR A 301 20.37 15.38 -17.06
CA TYR A 301 19.22 14.49 -16.71
C TYR A 301 19.20 14.10 -15.23
N LYS A 302 19.84 14.87 -14.35
CA LYS A 302 19.72 14.68 -12.90
C LYS A 302 18.31 15.02 -12.45
N ARG A 303 17.43 14.06 -12.46
CA ARG A 303 16.05 14.22 -11.99
C ARG A 303 15.97 13.86 -10.51
N LEU A 304 16.70 14.62 -9.72
CA LEU A 304 16.78 14.47 -8.28
C LEU A 304 16.00 15.61 -7.61
N GLY A 305 15.35 15.31 -6.49
CA GLY A 305 14.66 16.32 -5.72
C GLY A 305 14.49 15.98 -4.25
N GLY A 306 14.55 16.98 -3.39
CA GLY A 306 14.33 16.81 -1.96
C GLY A 306 12.90 16.36 -1.66
N ILE A 307 11.92 16.74 -2.49
CA ILE A 307 10.54 16.30 -2.41
C ILE A 307 10.22 15.32 -3.54
N ALA A 308 10.40 15.72 -4.80
CA ALA A 308 10.07 14.88 -5.95
C ALA A 308 11.21 14.87 -6.97
N GLY A 309 11.54 13.70 -7.52
CA GLY A 309 12.56 13.57 -8.54
C GLY A 309 12.16 14.26 -9.84
N GLU A 310 10.96 13.98 -10.34
CA GLU A 310 10.41 14.60 -11.55
C GLU A 310 8.92 14.83 -11.45
N VAL A 311 8.48 15.89 -12.11
CA VAL A 311 7.07 16.12 -12.46
C VAL A 311 6.88 15.80 -13.94
N SER A 312 6.02 14.82 -14.25
CA SER A 312 5.75 14.37 -15.61
C SER A 312 4.66 15.16 -16.33
N SER A 313 3.98 16.08 -15.64
CA SER A 313 2.90 16.90 -16.19
C SER A 313 2.70 18.19 -15.39
N ASP A 314 2.10 19.19 -15.98
CA ASP A 314 2.07 20.58 -15.48
C ASP A 314 1.07 20.86 -14.32
N THR A 315 0.43 19.88 -13.72
CA THR A 315 -0.66 20.12 -12.77
C THR A 315 -0.63 19.40 -11.42
N PRO A 316 0.52 18.98 -10.86
CA PRO A 316 0.54 18.51 -9.48
C PRO A 316 0.41 19.69 -8.51
N ALA A 317 -0.23 19.43 -7.35
CA ALA A 317 -0.30 20.39 -6.25
C ALA A 317 0.76 20.06 -5.20
N PHE A 318 1.55 21.06 -4.81
CA PHE A 318 2.52 20.98 -3.73
C PHE A 318 2.21 22.03 -2.68
N GLU A 319 2.13 21.63 -1.42
CA GLU A 319 1.80 22.56 -0.34
C GLU A 319 2.51 22.17 0.95
N ASN A 320 3.16 23.12 1.62
CA ASN A 320 3.79 22.96 2.93
C ASN A 320 4.69 21.71 3.05
N ASN A 321 5.54 21.51 2.03
CA ASN A 321 6.52 20.43 2.04
C ASN A 321 7.91 20.97 2.34
N TYR A 322 8.72 20.17 3.03
CA TYR A 322 10.06 20.57 3.49
C TYR A 322 11.09 19.46 3.27
N PHE A 323 12.33 19.83 3.03
CA PHE A 323 13.40 18.85 2.84
C PHE A 323 14.75 19.35 3.36
N VAL A 324 15.58 18.42 3.79
CA VAL A 324 16.97 18.72 4.13
C VAL A 324 17.75 18.90 2.83
N GLY A 325 18.41 20.05 2.69
CA GLY A 325 19.18 20.39 1.51
C GLY A 325 20.35 19.44 1.27
N THR A 326 20.55 19.08 0.02
CA THR A 326 21.75 18.41 -0.49
C THR A 326 22.30 19.26 -1.62
N GLU A 327 23.60 19.46 -1.68
CA GLU A 327 24.25 20.30 -2.68
C GLU A 327 23.83 19.91 -4.10
N ASN A 328 23.34 20.87 -4.87
CA ASN A 328 22.84 20.72 -6.24
C ASN A 328 21.58 19.83 -6.39
N VAL A 329 20.81 19.59 -5.32
CA VAL A 329 19.53 18.90 -5.36
C VAL A 329 18.40 19.89 -5.03
N PRO A 330 17.56 20.29 -6.00
CA PRO A 330 16.43 21.19 -5.76
C PRO A 330 15.27 20.45 -5.05
N ALA A 331 14.19 21.17 -4.71
CA ALA A 331 12.96 20.55 -4.23
C ALA A 331 12.38 19.53 -5.23
N CYS A 332 12.43 19.86 -6.51
CA CYS A 332 12.10 18.96 -7.62
C CYS A 332 12.82 19.43 -8.89
N PHE A 333 13.25 18.48 -9.72
CA PHE A 333 13.84 18.81 -11.02
C PHE A 333 12.85 19.57 -11.91
N LYS A 334 13.25 20.74 -12.38
CA LYS A 334 12.45 21.67 -13.19
C LYS A 334 11.18 22.24 -12.52
N TYR A 335 10.91 21.90 -11.23
CA TYR A 335 9.74 22.41 -10.51
C TYR A 335 10.14 22.86 -9.10
N GLN A 336 10.56 24.11 -8.98
CA GLN A 336 11.18 24.62 -7.74
C GLN A 336 10.22 24.79 -6.57
N ASN A 337 8.91 24.94 -6.83
CA ASN A 337 7.91 25.17 -5.78
C ASN A 337 7.38 23.88 -5.11
N ALA A 338 8.06 22.74 -5.27
CA ALA A 338 7.64 21.49 -4.68
C ALA A 338 7.82 21.46 -3.15
N GLY A 339 8.72 22.27 -2.60
CA GLY A 339 8.99 22.33 -1.17
C GLY A 339 10.03 23.36 -0.78
N THR A 340 10.21 23.57 0.51
CA THR A 340 11.14 24.53 1.11
C THR A 340 12.33 23.81 1.75
N GLU A 341 13.54 24.20 1.37
CA GLU A 341 14.75 23.68 1.97
C GLU A 341 14.93 24.17 3.41
N LYS A 342 15.33 23.27 4.29
CA LYS A 342 15.64 23.52 5.70
C LYS A 342 16.92 22.77 6.09
N THR A 343 17.56 23.18 7.17
CA THR A 343 18.62 22.37 7.78
C THR A 343 18.02 21.30 8.69
N LEU A 344 18.71 20.20 8.87
CA LEU A 344 18.27 19.14 9.79
C LEU A 344 18.15 19.66 11.23
N GLU A 345 19.04 20.57 11.65
CA GLU A 345 19.01 21.20 12.95
C GLU A 345 17.74 22.03 13.15
N TYR A 346 17.33 22.79 12.11
CA TYR A 346 16.08 23.54 12.17
C TYR A 346 14.86 22.63 12.23
N MET A 347 14.87 21.51 11.49
CA MET A 347 13.76 20.54 11.50
C MET A 347 13.56 19.86 12.86
N LYS A 348 14.52 19.95 13.78
CA LYS A 348 14.40 19.44 15.16
C LYS A 348 13.83 20.46 16.15
N THR A 349 13.56 21.69 15.71
CA THR A 349 13.10 22.78 16.58
C THR A 349 11.57 22.80 16.73
N GLU A 350 11.10 23.43 17.80
CA GLU A 350 9.67 23.70 18.00
C GLU A 350 9.11 24.65 16.91
N ASP A 351 9.94 25.53 16.35
CA ASP A 351 9.51 26.45 15.30
C ASP A 351 9.23 25.70 14.00
N PHE A 352 10.04 24.69 13.63
CA PHE A 352 9.70 23.82 12.51
C PHE A 352 8.43 23.00 12.80
N PHE A 353 8.27 22.49 14.01
CA PHE A 353 7.03 21.80 14.38
C PHE A 353 5.79 22.68 14.17
N LYS A 354 5.84 23.96 14.59
CA LYS A 354 4.76 24.93 14.34
C LYS A 354 4.55 25.15 12.85
N GLU A 355 5.64 25.26 12.07
CA GLU A 355 5.58 25.47 10.64
C GLU A 355 4.94 24.28 9.89
N ILE A 356 5.38 23.03 10.14
CA ILE A 356 4.83 21.84 9.47
C ILE A 356 3.40 21.53 9.90
N THR A 357 2.97 21.96 11.09
CA THR A 357 1.60 21.75 11.59
C THR A 357 0.66 22.91 11.26
N ALA A 358 1.17 24.01 10.75
CA ALA A 358 0.33 25.07 10.22
C ALA A 358 -0.60 24.53 9.13
N ASP A 359 -1.75 25.14 8.96
CA ASP A 359 -2.69 24.83 7.87
C ASP A 359 -3.11 23.34 7.77
N GLY A 360 -3.04 22.60 8.87
CA GLY A 360 -3.58 21.23 8.93
C GLY A 360 -2.57 20.09 8.95
N GLY A 361 -1.28 20.36 9.04
CA GLY A 361 -0.26 19.33 9.27
C GLY A 361 -0.52 18.55 10.57
N LYS A 362 -0.35 17.23 10.54
CA LYS A 362 -0.69 16.32 11.65
C LYS A 362 0.55 15.60 12.21
N TYR A 363 1.32 16.34 12.99
CA TYR A 363 2.54 15.84 13.64
C TYR A 363 2.50 16.12 15.14
N ARG A 364 3.32 15.42 15.92
CA ARG A 364 3.64 15.71 17.31
C ARG A 364 5.08 16.20 17.44
N PHE A 365 5.31 17.09 18.37
CA PHE A 365 6.67 17.56 18.66
C PHE A 365 7.54 16.43 19.20
N ASN A 366 8.78 16.39 18.76
CA ASN A 366 9.79 15.44 19.23
C ASN A 366 11.01 16.21 19.74
N SER A 367 11.18 16.27 21.05
CA SER A 367 12.30 16.98 21.68
C SER A 367 13.68 16.42 21.34
N ASN A 368 13.74 15.21 20.83
CA ASN A 368 15.00 14.50 20.52
C ASN A 368 15.25 14.36 19.01
N GLY A 369 14.46 14.98 18.16
CA GLY A 369 14.59 14.85 16.71
C GLY A 369 13.55 15.64 15.92
N THR A 370 13.34 15.24 14.67
CA THR A 370 12.31 15.82 13.80
C THR A 370 10.91 15.47 14.29
N PRO A 371 9.85 16.22 13.90
CA PRO A 371 8.47 15.90 14.25
C PRO A 371 8.10 14.47 13.89
N LEU A 372 7.32 13.81 14.72
CA LEU A 372 6.81 12.47 14.49
C LEU A 372 5.32 12.52 14.16
N LEU A 373 4.81 11.49 13.50
CA LEU A 373 3.37 11.35 13.28
C LEU A 373 2.63 11.25 14.61
N LEU A 374 1.37 11.69 14.61
CA LEU A 374 0.48 11.47 15.75
C LEU A 374 0.33 9.98 16.00
N GLU A 375 0.28 9.60 17.28
CA GLU A 375 -0.05 8.22 17.62
C GLU A 375 -1.47 7.92 17.17
N HIS A 376 -1.65 6.75 16.60
CA HIS A 376 -2.93 6.23 16.15
C HIS A 376 -3.15 4.86 16.79
N LYS A 377 -4.37 4.61 17.21
CA LYS A 377 -4.76 3.31 17.74
C LYS A 377 -5.56 2.60 16.65
N TYR A 378 -5.01 1.54 16.09
CA TYR A 378 -5.71 0.74 15.09
C TYR A 378 -6.90 -0.01 15.70
N PRO A 379 -7.94 -0.28 14.93
CA PRO A 379 -9.07 -1.08 15.40
C PRO A 379 -8.63 -2.52 15.68
N THR A 380 -9.10 -3.05 16.79
CA THR A 380 -8.90 -4.46 17.16
C THR A 380 -10.20 -5.23 16.99
N VAL A 381 -10.09 -6.56 16.93
CA VAL A 381 -11.28 -7.43 16.84
C VAL A 381 -12.23 -7.22 18.04
N GLU A 382 -11.71 -6.88 19.21
CA GLU A 382 -12.53 -6.61 20.40
C GLU A 382 -13.28 -5.28 20.32
N GLU A 383 -12.70 -4.28 19.64
CA GLU A 383 -13.29 -2.95 19.50
C GLU A 383 -14.26 -2.88 18.30
N THR A 384 -13.98 -3.62 17.24
CA THR A 384 -14.79 -3.62 16.00
C THR A 384 -16.26 -3.97 16.23
N PRO A 385 -16.63 -4.99 17.01
CA PRO A 385 -18.03 -5.32 17.28
C PRO A 385 -18.80 -4.20 17.99
N ARG A 386 -18.15 -3.40 18.83
CA ARG A 386 -18.79 -2.31 19.56
C ARG A 386 -19.16 -1.13 18.67
N TYR A 387 -18.35 -0.83 17.66
CA TYR A 387 -18.62 0.26 16.71
C TYR A 387 -19.74 -0.09 15.72
N TYR A 388 -19.87 -1.33 15.30
CA TYR A 388 -20.91 -1.74 14.36
C TYR A 388 -22.26 -1.99 15.02
N TYR A 389 -22.33 -2.33 16.31
CA TYR A 389 -23.60 -2.59 17.02
C TYR A 389 -24.23 -1.35 17.65
N ASN A 390 -23.49 -0.25 17.83
CA ASN A 390 -24.03 0.98 18.42
C ASN A 390 -24.49 2.03 17.41
N SER A 391 -24.49 1.74 16.12
CA SER A 391 -25.05 2.64 15.10
C SER A 391 -26.55 2.43 14.88
N THR A 392 -27.34 2.19 15.93
CA THR A 392 -28.76 2.54 15.90
C THR A 392 -28.95 4.01 16.17
N THR A 393 -28.33 4.87 15.40
CA THR A 393 -28.82 6.21 15.20
C THR A 393 -29.95 6.10 14.20
N THR A 394 -31.17 6.15 14.70
CA THR A 394 -32.37 6.44 13.90
C THR A 394 -32.11 7.72 13.11
N VAL A 395 -31.65 7.55 11.86
CA VAL A 395 -31.71 8.62 10.88
C VAL A 395 -33.20 8.83 10.62
N LYS A 396 -33.73 9.97 11.05
CA LYS A 396 -35.04 10.43 10.60
C LYS A 396 -34.99 10.55 9.09
N ASP A 397 -35.81 9.75 8.46
CA ASP A 397 -36.05 9.74 7.02
C ASP A 397 -36.65 11.09 6.59
N GLU A 398 -35.82 11.98 6.06
CA GLU A 398 -36.31 13.11 5.27
C GLU A 398 -36.18 12.72 3.81
N GLY A 399 -37.35 12.39 3.25
CA GLY A 399 -37.53 11.84 1.91
C GLY A 399 -36.77 12.55 0.81
N LYS A 400 -35.93 11.78 0.11
CA LYS A 400 -35.63 11.97 -1.32
C LYS A 400 -35.49 10.62 -1.98
N THR A 401 -36.50 10.28 -2.75
CA THR A 401 -36.53 9.17 -3.70
C THR A 401 -35.43 9.34 -4.76
N GLY A 402 -34.48 8.44 -4.78
CA GLY A 402 -33.48 8.29 -5.82
C GLY A 402 -32.65 7.05 -5.54
N SER A 403 -33.04 5.93 -6.15
CA SER A 403 -32.23 4.69 -6.06
C SER A 403 -30.83 4.93 -6.57
N PRO A 404 -29.79 4.56 -5.81
CA PRO A 404 -28.44 4.52 -6.35
C PRO A 404 -28.39 3.43 -7.43
N LYS A 405 -27.97 3.79 -8.62
CA LYS A 405 -27.61 2.80 -9.64
C LYS A 405 -26.42 2.01 -9.11
N THR A 406 -26.62 0.74 -8.87
CA THR A 406 -25.55 -0.22 -8.63
C THR A 406 -24.66 -0.21 -9.87
N ILE A 407 -23.47 0.37 -9.76
CA ILE A 407 -22.42 0.17 -10.76
C ILE A 407 -21.85 -1.21 -10.44
N ASP A 408 -22.09 -2.16 -11.34
CA ASP A 408 -21.50 -3.48 -11.27
C ASP A 408 -19.99 -3.34 -11.47
N ALA A 409 -19.26 -3.27 -10.35
CA ALA A 409 -17.80 -3.08 -10.35
C ALA A 409 -17.05 -4.33 -10.85
N GLY A 410 -17.74 -5.48 -10.93
CA GLY A 410 -17.12 -6.74 -11.31
C GLY A 410 -16.58 -6.79 -12.75
N VAL A 411 -17.28 -6.14 -13.71
CA VAL A 411 -16.91 -6.20 -15.13
C VAL A 411 -15.83 -5.15 -15.51
N GLY A 412 -15.76 -4.05 -14.77
CA GLY A 412 -14.77 -2.98 -15.02
C GLY A 412 -13.34 -3.34 -14.60
N MET A 413 -13.17 -4.13 -13.54
CA MET A 413 -11.85 -4.47 -13.00
C MET A 413 -11.11 -5.53 -13.82
N TYR A 414 -11.83 -6.48 -14.42
CA TYR A 414 -11.22 -7.45 -15.34
C TYR A 414 -10.61 -6.78 -16.58
N ALA A 415 -11.16 -5.64 -17.01
CA ALA A 415 -10.64 -4.90 -18.15
C ALA A 415 -9.34 -4.14 -17.82
N VAL A 416 -9.10 -3.77 -16.54
CA VAL A 416 -7.92 -3.00 -16.14
C VAL A 416 -6.70 -3.90 -16.02
N SER A 417 -6.80 -5.08 -15.40
CA SER A 417 -5.67 -6.02 -15.32
C SER A 417 -5.31 -6.58 -16.72
N ALA A 418 -6.32 -6.88 -17.55
CA ALA A 418 -6.09 -7.32 -18.95
C ALA A 418 -5.52 -6.19 -19.83
N ALA A 419 -5.94 -4.94 -19.64
CA ALA A 419 -5.41 -3.81 -20.39
C ALA A 419 -3.96 -3.46 -20.02
N LEU A 420 -3.58 -3.62 -18.74
CA LEU A 420 -2.20 -3.39 -18.28
C LEU A 420 -1.24 -4.47 -18.77
N SER A 421 -1.67 -5.74 -18.83
CA SER A 421 -0.87 -6.82 -19.44
C SER A 421 -0.71 -6.64 -20.95
N LEU A 422 -1.75 -6.19 -21.67
CA LEU A 422 -1.74 -5.94 -23.12
C LEU A 422 -0.92 -4.69 -23.50
N THR A 423 -0.96 -3.61 -22.70
CA THR A 423 -0.14 -2.43 -22.98
C THR A 423 1.35 -2.69 -22.74
N GLY A 424 1.70 -3.54 -21.77
CA GLY A 424 3.08 -4.03 -21.60
C GLY A 424 3.57 -4.83 -22.79
N MET A 425 2.75 -5.73 -23.35
CA MET A 425 3.10 -6.57 -24.50
C MET A 425 3.16 -5.79 -25.83
N VAL A 426 2.26 -4.83 -26.07
CA VAL A 426 2.22 -4.05 -27.32
C VAL A 426 3.42 -3.10 -27.44
N TYR A 427 3.99 -2.63 -26.31
CA TYR A 427 5.16 -1.76 -26.38
C TYR A 427 6.47 -2.54 -26.69
N VAL A 428 6.53 -3.82 -26.34
CA VAL A 428 7.69 -4.68 -26.66
C VAL A 428 7.70 -5.09 -28.15
N SER A 429 6.53 -5.27 -28.77
CA SER A 429 6.44 -5.70 -30.16
C SER A 429 6.73 -4.58 -31.18
N LYS A 430 6.53 -3.30 -30.83
CA LYS A 430 6.80 -2.16 -31.73
C LYS A 430 8.27 -1.73 -31.82
N LYS A 431 9.18 -2.33 -31.04
CA LYS A 431 10.62 -2.04 -31.10
C LYS A 431 11.43 -3.08 -31.87
N LYS A 432 10.80 -4.05 -32.52
CA LYS A 432 11.43 -5.10 -33.35
C LYS A 432 11.07 -5.04 -34.84
N SER A 433 10.49 -3.95 -35.30
CA SER A 433 10.31 -3.69 -36.73
C SER A 433 10.93 -2.36 -37.11
#